data_16d5b4bff40ae6988db84cd55e1ebad3
#
_entry.id   16d5b4bff40ae6988db84cd55e1ebad3
#
_cell.length_a   1.000
_cell.length_b   1.000
_cell.length_c   1.000
_cell.angle_alpha   90.00
_cell.angle_beta   90.00
_cell.angle_gamma   90.00
#
_symmetry.space_group_name_H-M   'P 1'
#
loop_
_entity.id
_entity.type
_entity.pdbx_description
1 polymer ?
#
loop_
_entity_poly.entity_id
_entity_poly.type
_entity_poly.pdbx_seq_one_letter_code
_entity_poly.pdbx_strand_id
1 'polypeptide(L)'
;MNAPVYTKEQIDAYIERIHLSHYKRDAHDDFSVLHAVVRNQILHVPFETLGLHYSVDRAISLDPAALFDKIVRRRRGGYCLENNTFFGCVLRSLGFQVYGVICRISKATWGVHDGSWRPM
;
A
#
# COMPACT_ATOMS: atom_id res chain seq x y z
N MET A 1 2.85 16.43 6.54
CA MET A 1 1.49 16.95 6.33
C MET A 1 0.56 15.83 5.90
N ASN A 2 -0.67 15.83 6.41
CA ASN A 2 -1.63 14.78 6.16
C ASN A 2 -2.76 15.22 5.21
N ALA A 3 -2.42 16.03 4.21
CA ALA A 3 -3.36 16.47 3.21
C ALA A 3 -3.81 15.28 2.34
N PRO A 4 -5.08 15.23 1.93
CA PRO A 4 -5.54 14.19 1.02
C PRO A 4 -4.76 14.22 -0.29
N VAL A 5 -4.33 13.04 -0.75
CA VAL A 5 -3.57 12.88 -2.00
C VAL A 5 -4.51 12.49 -3.15
N TYR A 6 -5.50 11.65 -2.84
CA TYR A 6 -6.44 11.15 -3.82
C TYR A 6 -7.82 11.76 -3.62
N THR A 7 -8.57 11.89 -4.73
CA THR A 7 -9.96 12.36 -4.69
C THR A 7 -10.87 11.28 -4.13
N LYS A 8 -12.11 11.66 -3.81
CA LYS A 8 -13.11 10.71 -3.34
C LYS A 8 -13.35 9.61 -4.37
N GLU A 9 -13.43 9.96 -5.64
CA GLU A 9 -13.64 9.00 -6.72
C GLU A 9 -12.48 8.01 -6.83
N GLN A 10 -11.25 8.50 -6.65
CA GLN A 10 -10.06 7.65 -6.64
C GLN A 10 -10.08 6.70 -5.44
N ILE A 11 -10.47 7.18 -4.27
CA ILE A 11 -10.59 6.34 -3.08
C ILE A 11 -11.69 5.30 -3.25
N ASP A 12 -12.82 5.65 -3.85
CA ASP A 12 -13.89 4.70 -4.13
C ASP A 12 -13.40 3.59 -5.08
N ALA A 13 -12.63 3.94 -6.10
CA ALA A 13 -12.03 2.97 -7.01
C ALA A 13 -11.03 2.06 -6.29
N TYR A 14 -10.25 2.61 -5.36
CA TYR A 14 -9.33 1.82 -4.54
C TYR A 14 -10.09 0.83 -3.65
N ILE A 15 -11.16 1.28 -3.00
CA ILE A 15 -11.99 0.42 -2.12
C ILE A 15 -12.54 -0.76 -2.92
N GLU A 16 -12.99 -0.52 -4.15
CA GLU A 16 -13.41 -1.59 -5.05
C GLU A 16 -12.25 -2.52 -5.40
N ARG A 17 -11.07 -1.98 -5.65
CA ARG A 17 -9.85 -2.75 -5.98
C ARG A 17 -9.48 -3.76 -4.89
N ILE A 18 -9.68 -3.41 -3.63
CA ILE A 18 -9.38 -4.28 -2.48
C ILE A 18 -10.61 -5.03 -1.97
N HIS A 19 -11.70 -5.04 -2.73
CA HIS A 19 -12.92 -5.80 -2.45
C HIS A 19 -13.61 -5.38 -1.15
N LEU A 20 -13.66 -4.08 -0.86
CA LEU A 20 -14.36 -3.52 0.29
C LEU A 20 -15.56 -2.65 -0.07
N SER A 21 -16.08 -2.73 -1.30
CA SER A 21 -17.22 -1.89 -1.74
C SER A 21 -18.46 -2.02 -0.87
N HIS A 22 -18.63 -3.18 -0.24
CA HIS A 22 -19.76 -3.46 0.65
C HIS A 22 -19.55 -2.92 2.08
N TYR A 23 -18.35 -2.43 2.41
CA TYR A 23 -18.01 -1.97 3.75
C TYR A 23 -18.45 -0.52 3.92
N LYS A 24 -19.28 -0.26 4.94
CA LYS A 24 -19.79 1.08 5.22
C LYS A 24 -18.97 1.71 6.33
N ARG A 25 -18.18 2.72 6.00
CA ARG A 25 -17.31 3.39 6.96
C ARG A 25 -18.11 4.01 8.12
N ASP A 26 -19.24 4.62 7.81
CA ASP A 26 -20.04 5.34 8.82
C ASP A 26 -20.62 4.42 9.90
N ALA A 27 -20.68 3.12 9.65
CA ALA A 27 -21.18 2.13 10.60
C ALA A 27 -20.09 1.58 11.52
N HIS A 28 -18.83 1.99 11.35
CA HIS A 28 -17.67 1.43 12.04
C HIS A 28 -16.78 2.55 12.59
N ASP A 29 -16.04 2.25 13.64
CA ASP A 29 -15.05 3.18 14.19
C ASP A 29 -13.79 3.22 13.31
N ASP A 30 -12.92 4.21 13.56
CA ASP A 30 -11.71 4.40 12.77
C ASP A 30 -10.75 3.20 12.86
N PHE A 31 -10.69 2.55 14.02
CA PHE A 31 -9.83 1.37 14.17
C PHE A 31 -10.34 0.21 13.33
N SER A 32 -11.64 -0.04 13.31
CA SER A 32 -12.23 -1.11 12.50
C SER A 32 -12.05 -0.84 11.01
N VAL A 33 -12.19 0.40 10.58
CA VAL A 33 -11.94 0.81 9.19
C VAL A 33 -10.47 0.57 8.83
N LEU A 34 -9.56 1.02 9.67
CA LEU A 34 -8.12 0.83 9.44
C LEU A 34 -7.76 -0.65 9.35
N HIS A 35 -8.28 -1.47 10.26
CA HIS A 35 -8.04 -2.92 10.26
C HIS A 35 -8.53 -3.57 8.96
N ALA A 36 -9.73 -3.22 8.52
CA ALA A 36 -10.30 -3.78 7.30
C ALA A 36 -9.49 -3.38 6.07
N VAL A 37 -9.08 -2.11 5.98
CA VAL A 37 -8.30 -1.60 4.85
C VAL A 37 -6.90 -2.24 4.82
N VAL A 38 -6.22 -2.33 5.95
CA VAL A 38 -4.90 -2.97 6.05
C VAL A 38 -4.98 -4.43 5.61
N ARG A 39 -5.95 -5.17 6.15
CA ARG A 39 -6.13 -6.58 5.82
C ARG A 39 -6.37 -6.78 4.32
N ASN A 40 -7.28 -6.01 3.74
CA ASN A 40 -7.65 -6.17 2.34
C ASN A 40 -6.56 -5.67 1.39
N GLN A 41 -5.80 -4.65 1.79
CA GLN A 41 -4.61 -4.23 1.07
C GLN A 41 -3.62 -5.40 0.94
N ILE A 42 -3.32 -6.05 2.04
CA ILE A 42 -2.38 -7.19 2.05
C ILE A 42 -2.90 -8.35 1.21
N LEU A 43 -4.21 -8.62 1.27
CA LEU A 43 -4.81 -9.76 0.57
C LEU A 43 -4.90 -9.55 -0.94
N HIS A 44 -5.06 -8.31 -1.40
CA HIS A 44 -5.41 -8.04 -2.80
C HIS A 44 -4.37 -7.25 -3.58
N VAL A 45 -3.39 -6.63 -2.93
CA VAL A 45 -2.30 -5.92 -3.60
C VAL A 45 -1.01 -6.71 -3.37
N PRO A 46 -0.56 -7.48 -4.36
CA PRO A 46 0.59 -8.36 -4.17
C PRO A 46 1.91 -7.61 -4.19
N PHE A 47 2.92 -8.22 -3.58
CA PHE A 47 4.30 -7.82 -3.81
C PHE A 47 4.73 -8.33 -5.19
N GLU A 48 5.31 -7.44 -6.01
CA GLU A 48 5.87 -7.84 -7.29
C GLU A 48 7.05 -6.93 -7.66
N THR A 49 7.98 -7.45 -8.43
CA THR A 49 9.15 -6.73 -8.94
C THR A 49 9.21 -6.70 -10.45
N LEU A 50 8.09 -6.99 -11.12
CA LEU A 50 8.05 -7.06 -12.59
C LEU A 50 8.48 -5.76 -13.25
N GLY A 51 8.11 -4.61 -12.69
CA GLY A 51 8.52 -3.32 -13.22
C GLY A 51 10.04 -3.10 -13.20
N LEU A 52 10.75 -3.70 -12.25
CA LEU A 52 12.21 -3.61 -12.18
C LEU A 52 12.88 -4.45 -13.26
N HIS A 53 12.25 -5.54 -13.67
CA HIS A 53 12.84 -6.49 -14.63
C HIS A 53 12.45 -6.21 -16.07
N TYR A 54 11.26 -5.69 -16.32
CA TYR A 54 10.68 -5.61 -17.65
C TYR A 54 10.43 -4.20 -18.16
N SER A 55 10.62 -3.16 -17.34
CA SER A 55 10.55 -1.79 -17.84
C SER A 55 11.80 -1.44 -18.64
N VAL A 56 11.63 -0.60 -19.66
CA VAL A 56 12.72 -0.21 -20.56
C VAL A 56 13.89 0.45 -19.82
N ASP A 57 13.57 1.32 -18.89
CA ASP A 57 14.56 2.08 -18.13
C ASP A 57 14.80 1.50 -16.73
N ARG A 58 14.10 0.44 -16.37
CA ARG A 58 14.11 -0.17 -15.03
C ARG A 58 13.85 0.83 -13.90
N ALA A 59 13.22 1.95 -14.22
CA ALA A 59 12.89 2.96 -13.23
C ALA A 59 11.55 2.65 -12.57
N ILE A 60 11.47 2.96 -11.27
CA ILE A 60 10.25 2.84 -10.50
C ILE A 60 9.80 4.24 -10.11
N SER A 61 8.58 4.59 -10.44
CA SER A 61 8.00 5.86 -10.04
C SER A 61 7.28 5.73 -8.70
N LEU A 62 7.56 6.65 -7.79
CA LEU A 62 6.82 6.78 -6.53
C LEU A 62 5.82 7.93 -6.58
N ASP A 63 5.56 8.47 -7.76
CA ASP A 63 4.53 9.49 -7.96
C ASP A 63 3.15 8.89 -7.63
N PRO A 64 2.34 9.57 -6.79
CA PRO A 64 1.03 9.05 -6.39
C PRO A 64 0.10 8.71 -7.56
N ALA A 65 0.10 9.51 -8.63
CA ALA A 65 -0.74 9.25 -9.79
C ALA A 65 -0.30 7.98 -10.54
N ALA A 66 1.02 7.77 -10.68
CA ALA A 66 1.57 6.59 -11.33
C ALA A 66 1.30 5.33 -10.51
N LEU A 67 1.43 5.41 -9.19
CA LEU A 67 1.14 4.29 -8.29
C LEU A 67 -0.35 3.93 -8.32
N PHE A 68 -1.21 4.92 -8.35
CA PHE A 68 -2.66 4.68 -8.46
C PHE A 68 -2.99 3.95 -9.77
N ASP A 69 -2.44 4.41 -10.88
CA ASP A 69 -2.66 3.76 -12.17
C ASP A 69 -2.22 2.29 -12.14
N LYS A 70 -1.02 2.03 -11.62
CA LYS A 70 -0.47 0.68 -11.57
C LYS A 70 -1.29 -0.25 -10.68
N ILE A 71 -1.59 0.17 -9.47
CA ILE A 71 -2.20 -0.68 -8.44
C ILE A 71 -3.71 -0.78 -8.61
N VAL A 72 -4.38 0.33 -8.85
CA VAL A 72 -5.84 0.35 -8.92
C VAL A 72 -6.35 0.06 -10.33
N ARG A 73 -5.89 0.82 -11.32
CA ARG A 73 -6.41 0.69 -12.68
C ARG A 73 -5.91 -0.56 -13.40
N ARG A 74 -4.62 -0.82 -13.33
CA ARG A 74 -4.01 -1.99 -13.96
C ARG A 74 -4.02 -3.23 -13.08
N ARG A 75 -4.53 -3.12 -11.87
CA ARG A 75 -4.68 -4.20 -10.89
C ARG A 75 -3.40 -4.97 -10.63
N ARG A 76 -2.29 -4.26 -10.64
CA ARG A 76 -0.98 -4.81 -10.32
C ARG A 76 -0.63 -4.53 -8.85
N GLY A 77 0.47 -5.05 -8.39
CA GLY A 77 1.08 -4.67 -7.13
C GLY A 77 2.41 -3.98 -7.36
N GLY A 78 3.28 -4.02 -6.38
CA GLY A 78 4.60 -3.45 -6.48
C GLY A 78 5.54 -4.00 -5.42
N TYR A 79 6.80 -3.55 -5.40
CA TYR A 79 7.68 -3.93 -4.31
C TYR A 79 7.39 -3.06 -3.06
N CYS A 80 8.07 -3.34 -1.94
CA CYS A 80 7.71 -2.76 -0.65
C CYS A 80 7.63 -1.22 -0.65
N LEU A 81 8.57 -0.55 -1.30
CA LEU A 81 8.58 0.91 -1.33
C LEU A 81 7.38 1.47 -2.11
N GLU A 82 7.04 0.85 -3.24
CA GLU A 82 5.85 1.23 -4.00
C GLU A 82 4.57 1.02 -3.21
N ASN A 83 4.38 -0.17 -2.66
CA ASN A 83 3.16 -0.52 -1.93
C ASN A 83 2.98 0.33 -0.68
N ASN A 84 4.05 0.57 0.07
CA ASN A 84 3.98 1.37 1.29
C ASN A 84 3.77 2.85 1.00
N THR A 85 4.40 3.39 -0.03
CA THR A 85 4.19 4.79 -0.44
C THR A 85 2.75 4.98 -0.89
N PHE A 86 2.23 4.09 -1.71
CA PHE A 86 0.84 4.12 -2.17
C PHE A 86 -0.13 4.03 -0.99
N PHE A 87 0.07 3.07 -0.11
CA PHE A 87 -0.82 2.85 1.02
C PHE A 87 -0.81 4.05 1.99
N GLY A 88 0.34 4.65 2.21
CA GLY A 88 0.44 5.90 2.98
C GLY A 88 -0.42 7.01 2.37
N CYS A 89 -0.39 7.18 1.05
CA CYS A 89 -1.23 8.14 0.35
C CYS A 89 -2.72 7.84 0.52
N VAL A 90 -3.11 6.57 0.44
CA VAL A 90 -4.50 6.13 0.65
C VAL A 90 -4.96 6.46 2.06
N LEU A 91 -4.16 6.11 3.07
CA LEU A 91 -4.54 6.35 4.47
C LEU A 91 -4.68 7.84 4.76
N ARG A 92 -3.78 8.68 4.24
CA ARG A 92 -3.92 10.13 4.37
C ARG A 92 -5.21 10.63 3.72
N SER A 93 -5.55 10.10 2.57
CA SER A 93 -6.78 10.46 1.86
C SER A 93 -8.04 10.01 2.59
N LEU A 94 -7.93 8.95 3.40
CA LEU A 94 -9.02 8.51 4.28
C LEU A 94 -9.12 9.30 5.58
N GLY A 95 -8.18 10.20 5.83
CA GLY A 95 -8.19 11.06 7.01
C GLY A 95 -7.31 10.62 8.16
N PHE A 96 -6.51 9.56 7.98
CA PHE A 96 -5.58 9.12 9.02
C PHE A 96 -4.30 9.94 8.99
N GLN A 97 -3.70 10.12 10.16
CA GLN A 97 -2.37 10.71 10.29
C GLN A 97 -1.34 9.60 10.12
N VAL A 98 -0.46 9.76 9.11
CA VAL A 98 0.46 8.69 8.72
C VAL A 98 1.85 9.29 8.47
N TYR A 99 2.87 8.60 8.96
CA TYR A 99 4.26 8.90 8.62
C TYR A 99 5.02 7.60 8.37
N GLY A 100 6.06 7.68 7.54
CA GLY A 100 6.89 6.53 7.22
C GLY A 100 8.03 6.36 8.23
N VAL A 101 8.40 5.10 8.47
CA VAL A 101 9.56 4.77 9.30
C VAL A 101 10.45 3.80 8.54
N ILE A 102 11.76 3.85 8.82
CA ILE A 102 12.71 2.91 8.26
C ILE A 102 12.88 1.77 9.27
N CYS A 103 12.66 0.54 8.79
CA CYS A 103 12.74 -0.64 9.65
C CYS A 103 13.72 -1.67 9.08
N ARG A 104 14.26 -2.51 9.95
CA ARG A 104 15.00 -3.69 9.53
C ARG A 104 14.05 -4.86 9.41
N ILE A 105 14.36 -5.76 8.48
CA ILE A 105 13.62 -7.01 8.34
C ILE A 105 14.35 -8.08 9.15
N SER A 106 13.61 -8.77 10.02
CA SER A 106 14.17 -9.89 10.78
C SER A 106 14.62 -10.99 9.83
N LYS A 107 15.79 -11.59 10.09
CA LYS A 107 16.26 -12.73 9.31
C LYS A 107 15.34 -13.96 9.44
N ALA A 108 14.54 -14.04 10.48
CA ALA A 108 13.53 -15.12 10.60
C ALA A 108 12.55 -15.12 9.44
N THR A 109 12.23 -13.96 8.87
CA THR A 109 11.41 -13.83 7.67
C THR A 109 12.02 -14.54 6.46
N TRP A 110 13.34 -14.72 6.47
CA TRP A 110 14.10 -15.40 5.40
C TRP A 110 14.49 -16.83 5.78
N GLY A 111 13.90 -17.37 6.85
CA GLY A 111 14.18 -18.73 7.31
C GLY A 111 15.39 -18.86 8.25
N VAL A 112 16.00 -17.76 8.68
CA VAL A 112 17.12 -17.76 9.62
C VAL A 112 16.61 -17.39 11.01
N HIS A 113 16.64 -18.33 11.94
CA HIS A 113 16.04 -18.18 13.27
C HIS A 113 17.09 -18.00 14.38
N ASP A 114 18.07 -17.14 14.16
CA ASP A 114 19.14 -16.86 15.12
C ASP A 114 18.95 -15.55 15.89
N GLY A 115 17.82 -14.87 15.72
CA GLY A 115 17.53 -13.60 16.37
C GLY A 115 18.20 -12.39 15.73
N SER A 116 18.90 -12.56 14.63
CA SER A 116 19.60 -11.47 13.97
C SER A 116 18.69 -10.70 13.01
N TRP A 117 19.15 -9.51 12.62
CA TRP A 117 18.44 -8.61 11.73
C TRP A 117 19.27 -8.33 10.48
N ARG A 118 18.58 -8.15 9.34
CA ARG A 118 19.29 -7.75 8.13
C ARG A 118 19.90 -6.36 8.28
N PRO A 119 21.10 -6.11 7.71
CA PRO A 119 21.61 -4.75 7.58
C PRO A 119 20.64 -3.88 6.78
N MET A 120 20.57 -2.64 7.16
CA MET A 120 19.71 -1.67 6.44
C MET A 120 20.39 -1.17 5.18
#